data_6258ff9fb55aaa04cb8ee930843d786c
#
_entry.id   6258ff9fb55aaa04cb8ee930843d786c
#
_cell.length_a   1.000
_cell.length_b   1.000
_cell.length_c   1.000
_cell.angle_alpha   90.00
_cell.angle_beta   90.00
_cell.angle_gamma   90.00
#
_symmetry.space_group_name_H-M   'P 1'
#
loop_
_entity.id
_entity.type
_entity.pdbx_description
1 polymer ?
#
loop_
_entity_poly.entity_id
_entity_poly.type
_entity_poly.pdbx_seq_one_letter_code
_entity_poly.pdbx_strand_id
1 'polypeptide(L)'
;MSKQIGSPSRTRAIMNQYGIHAKKGFGQNFLTNPDVLSGIVRAAGITKDDNVIEIGPGIGALTEKLAQAAGEVVALEIDESLLPVLDDVLASYGNVTVLNQDVLKANLADLVQTAFKDPTKPVKVVANLPYYITSPILFALLASQVEWAAVCVMMQKEVADRLVAKPGTKDYGALTLAIDYRMDVKVAFNVSRKSFVPAPNVDSAIVVLTQKSAALPVSPFNEDRLFGLIRGCFAHRRKSLWNNLKTIVGKDEDRLGKVKEVLDRLEIDSQTRPERLSLVDFINLANAMHEKELL
;
A
#
# COMPACT_ATOMS: atom_id res chain seq x y z
N MET A 1 34.27 6.69 12.29
CA MET A 1 32.81 6.81 12.03
C MET A 1 32.35 5.57 11.25
N SER A 2 31.50 4.72 11.81
CA SER A 2 30.94 3.59 11.07
C SER A 2 30.13 4.14 9.91
N LYS A 3 30.39 3.66 8.68
CA LYS A 3 29.61 4.08 7.50
C LYS A 3 28.18 3.54 7.65
N GLN A 4 27.17 4.39 7.39
CA GLN A 4 25.76 4.02 7.40
C GLN A 4 25.50 2.77 6.54
N ILE A 5 24.64 1.85 7.00
CA ILE A 5 24.32 0.60 6.30
C ILE A 5 23.89 0.88 4.85
N GLY A 6 23.04 1.90 4.64
CA GLY A 6 22.53 2.31 3.33
C GLY A 6 23.53 3.07 2.46
N SER A 7 24.82 3.23 2.85
CA SER A 7 25.79 3.77 1.91
C SER A 7 26.24 2.72 0.91
N PRO A 8 26.48 3.05 -0.39
CA PRO A 8 26.83 2.06 -1.42
C PRO A 8 28.02 1.19 -1.07
N SER A 9 29.05 1.76 -0.40
CA SER A 9 30.24 1.02 0.01
C SER A 9 29.95 0.06 1.17
N ARG A 10 29.17 0.45 2.17
CA ARG A 10 28.84 -0.39 3.31
C ARG A 10 27.88 -1.51 2.90
N THR A 11 26.84 -1.20 2.10
CA THR A 11 25.95 -2.21 1.53
C THR A 11 26.72 -3.31 0.80
N ARG A 12 27.67 -2.95 -0.09
CA ARG A 12 28.51 -3.94 -0.80
C ARG A 12 29.38 -4.74 0.16
N ALA A 13 29.95 -4.10 1.17
CA ALA A 13 30.78 -4.80 2.16
C ALA A 13 29.95 -5.85 2.93
N ILE A 14 28.73 -5.52 3.37
CA ILE A 14 27.80 -6.43 4.03
C ILE A 14 27.44 -7.60 3.08
N MET A 15 27.04 -7.27 1.83
CA MET A 15 26.69 -8.30 0.86
C MET A 15 27.85 -9.28 0.63
N ASN A 16 29.08 -8.79 0.49
CA ASN A 16 30.26 -9.62 0.31
C ASN A 16 30.60 -10.45 1.57
N GLN A 17 30.53 -9.84 2.76
CA GLN A 17 30.84 -10.50 4.03
C GLN A 17 29.94 -11.70 4.29
N TYR A 18 28.65 -11.58 3.95
CA TYR A 18 27.65 -12.62 4.22
C TYR A 18 27.26 -13.43 2.97
N GLY A 19 27.94 -13.22 1.84
CA GLY A 19 27.61 -13.92 0.60
C GLY A 19 26.19 -13.65 0.07
N ILE A 20 25.66 -12.45 0.36
CA ILE A 20 24.28 -12.10 -0.03
C ILE A 20 24.21 -11.78 -1.51
N HIS A 21 23.28 -12.44 -2.19
CA HIS A 21 22.90 -12.14 -3.55
C HIS A 21 21.40 -11.80 -3.59
N ALA A 22 21.05 -10.72 -4.30
CA ALA A 22 19.65 -10.34 -4.47
C ALA A 22 18.85 -11.47 -5.12
N LYS A 23 17.86 -11.99 -4.40
CA LYS A 23 17.01 -13.08 -4.86
C LYS A 23 15.88 -12.56 -5.74
N LYS A 24 15.90 -12.91 -7.03
CA LYS A 24 14.86 -12.51 -7.99
C LYS A 24 13.46 -12.95 -7.55
N GLY A 25 13.34 -14.14 -6.93
CA GLY A 25 12.06 -14.67 -6.42
C GLY A 25 11.42 -13.80 -5.35
N PHE A 26 12.22 -13.05 -4.58
CA PHE A 26 11.74 -12.08 -3.59
C PHE A 26 11.73 -10.65 -4.13
N GLY A 27 12.08 -10.40 -5.40
CA GLY A 27 12.13 -9.06 -5.97
C GLY A 27 13.08 -8.11 -5.25
N GLN A 28 14.15 -8.62 -4.63
CA GLN A 28 15.07 -7.84 -3.80
C GLN A 28 15.84 -6.81 -4.59
N ASN A 29 15.73 -5.54 -4.18
CA ASN A 29 16.51 -4.41 -4.65
C ASN A 29 16.89 -3.59 -3.42
N PHE A 30 18.15 -3.64 -3.01
CA PHE A 30 18.62 -2.96 -1.80
C PHE A 30 18.81 -1.48 -2.06
N LEU A 31 18.14 -0.65 -1.27
CA LEU A 31 18.25 0.81 -1.34
C LEU A 31 19.59 1.27 -0.76
N THR A 32 20.40 1.96 -1.58
CA THR A 32 21.77 2.36 -1.26
C THR A 32 22.00 3.87 -1.30
N ASN A 33 20.94 4.65 -1.10
CA ASN A 33 20.98 6.11 -1.12
C ASN A 33 20.56 6.67 0.25
N PRO A 34 21.51 7.20 1.06
CA PRO A 34 21.21 7.72 2.40
C PRO A 34 20.23 8.89 2.43
N ASP A 35 20.20 9.73 1.37
CA ASP A 35 19.29 10.87 1.31
C ASP A 35 17.85 10.40 1.09
N VAL A 36 17.67 9.36 0.25
CA VAL A 36 16.37 8.72 0.04
C VAL A 36 15.88 8.05 1.33
N LEU A 37 16.75 7.29 2.01
CA LEU A 37 16.43 6.67 3.30
C LEU A 37 15.96 7.69 4.33
N SER A 38 16.72 8.79 4.48
CA SER A 38 16.36 9.90 5.38
C SER A 38 15.08 10.61 4.92
N GLY A 39 14.88 10.71 3.60
CA GLY A 39 13.66 11.24 2.99
C GLY A 39 12.41 10.44 3.34
N ILE A 40 12.50 9.10 3.35
CA ILE A 40 11.41 8.20 3.74
C ILE A 40 10.99 8.46 5.20
N VAL A 41 11.96 8.49 6.12
CA VAL A 41 11.70 8.75 7.55
C VAL A 41 11.01 10.10 7.75
N ARG A 42 11.48 11.15 7.06
CA ARG A 42 10.83 12.48 7.10
C ARG A 42 9.44 12.46 6.50
N ALA A 43 9.24 11.80 5.36
CA ALA A 43 7.93 11.72 4.69
C ALA A 43 6.89 10.99 5.56
N ALA A 44 7.32 9.93 6.26
CA ALA A 44 6.50 9.20 7.22
C ALA A 44 6.25 9.97 8.52
N GLY A 45 6.97 11.10 8.75
CA GLY A 45 6.86 11.89 9.96
C GLY A 45 7.20 11.10 11.23
N ILE A 46 8.23 10.23 11.18
CA ILE A 46 8.59 9.36 12.30
C ILE A 46 9.21 10.18 13.43
N THR A 47 8.74 9.93 14.65
CA THR A 47 9.21 10.55 15.90
C THR A 47 9.46 9.49 16.99
N LYS A 48 10.05 9.90 18.11
CA LYS A 48 10.29 9.02 19.26
C LYS A 48 9.03 8.54 19.98
N ASP A 49 7.90 9.14 19.64
CA ASP A 49 6.60 8.73 20.19
C ASP A 49 5.91 7.67 19.32
N ASP A 50 6.48 7.30 18.19
CA ASP A 50 5.90 6.35 17.25
C ASP A 50 6.44 4.94 17.43
N ASN A 51 5.55 3.97 17.30
CA ASN A 51 5.85 2.58 17.00
C ASN A 51 5.88 2.40 15.47
N VAL A 52 6.88 1.69 14.97
CA VAL A 52 7.04 1.47 13.53
C VAL A 52 7.07 -0.01 13.20
N ILE A 53 6.24 -0.44 12.26
CA ILE A 53 6.38 -1.73 11.58
C ILE A 53 7.10 -1.49 10.26
N GLU A 54 8.26 -2.11 10.09
CA GLU A 54 8.96 -2.17 8.82
C GLU A 54 8.65 -3.49 8.12
N ILE A 55 8.27 -3.43 6.84
CA ILE A 55 8.04 -4.63 6.03
C ILE A 55 9.19 -4.79 5.04
N GLY A 56 9.93 -5.91 5.16
CA GLY A 56 11.07 -6.22 4.33
C GLY A 56 12.29 -5.35 4.63
N PRO A 57 12.91 -5.46 5.82
CA PRO A 57 14.11 -4.70 6.20
C PRO A 57 15.32 -4.98 5.30
N GLY A 58 15.35 -6.15 4.63
CA GLY A 58 16.45 -6.55 3.78
C GLY A 58 17.76 -6.65 4.58
N ILE A 59 18.75 -5.82 4.27
CA ILE A 59 20.02 -5.76 5.02
C ILE A 59 20.03 -4.68 6.11
N GLY A 60 18.87 -4.12 6.50
CA GLY A 60 18.74 -3.17 7.60
C GLY A 60 19.02 -1.70 7.26
N ALA A 61 19.12 -1.32 5.98
CA ALA A 61 19.47 0.06 5.60
C ALA A 61 18.41 1.09 6.01
N LEU A 62 17.12 0.77 5.84
CA LEU A 62 16.01 1.63 6.26
C LEU A 62 15.76 1.44 7.76
N THR A 63 15.89 0.21 8.28
CA THR A 63 15.77 -0.12 9.71
C THR A 63 16.70 0.73 10.57
N GLU A 64 17.96 0.91 10.15
CA GLU A 64 18.93 1.80 10.83
C GLU A 64 18.37 3.22 10.99
N LYS A 65 17.76 3.78 9.96
CA LYS A 65 17.19 5.13 10.00
C LYS A 65 15.93 5.21 10.85
N LEU A 66 15.10 4.17 10.78
CA LEU A 66 13.92 4.06 11.63
C LEU A 66 14.29 3.93 13.10
N ALA A 67 15.28 3.09 13.45
CA ALA A 67 15.78 2.94 14.82
C ALA A 67 16.31 4.25 15.43
N GLN A 68 16.96 5.07 14.61
CA GLN A 68 17.44 6.38 15.02
C GLN A 68 16.32 7.38 15.30
N ALA A 69 15.18 7.28 14.61
CA ALA A 69 14.09 8.25 14.65
C ALA A 69 12.89 7.81 15.51
N ALA A 70 12.54 6.53 15.48
CA ALA A 70 11.36 5.96 16.14
C ALA A 70 11.59 5.68 17.63
N GLY A 71 10.49 5.51 18.36
CA GLY A 71 10.47 4.95 19.71
C GLY A 71 10.85 3.48 19.70
N GLU A 72 10.11 2.70 18.91
CA GLU A 72 10.32 1.25 18.75
C GLU A 72 10.09 0.84 17.29
N VAL A 73 10.84 -0.16 16.81
CA VAL A 73 10.75 -0.70 15.46
C VAL A 73 10.59 -2.20 15.51
N VAL A 74 9.57 -2.73 14.84
CA VAL A 74 9.37 -4.15 14.59
C VAL A 74 9.52 -4.40 13.10
N ALA A 75 10.53 -5.15 12.70
CA ALA A 75 10.85 -5.44 11.30
C ALA A 75 10.42 -6.86 10.95
N LEU A 76 9.59 -7.01 9.90
CA LEU A 76 9.09 -8.30 9.41
C LEU A 76 9.90 -8.74 8.19
N GLU A 77 10.68 -9.81 8.32
CA GLU A 77 11.49 -10.36 7.23
C GLU A 77 11.08 -11.81 6.92
N ILE A 78 10.80 -12.07 5.64
CA ILE A 78 10.42 -13.41 5.16
C ILE A 78 11.65 -14.27 4.76
N ASP A 79 12.74 -13.61 4.38
CA ASP A 79 13.97 -14.30 3.96
C ASP A 79 14.83 -14.64 5.18
N GLU A 80 14.72 -15.88 5.66
CA GLU A 80 15.49 -16.38 6.80
C GLU A 80 17.01 -16.18 6.66
N SER A 81 17.53 -16.17 5.41
CA SER A 81 18.95 -15.97 5.18
C SER A 81 19.47 -14.57 5.53
N LEU A 82 18.56 -13.62 5.72
CA LEU A 82 18.90 -12.24 6.12
C LEU A 82 18.88 -12.03 7.65
N LEU A 83 18.27 -12.95 8.41
CA LEU A 83 18.15 -12.78 9.87
C LEU A 83 19.51 -12.66 10.58
N PRO A 84 20.53 -13.53 10.30
CA PRO A 84 21.84 -13.39 10.94
C PRO A 84 22.54 -12.06 10.58
N VAL A 85 22.25 -11.52 9.39
CA VAL A 85 22.81 -10.25 8.95
C VAL A 85 22.18 -9.10 9.72
N LEU A 86 20.84 -9.12 9.86
CA LEU A 86 20.09 -8.13 10.62
C LEU A 86 20.49 -8.11 12.09
N ASP A 87 20.68 -9.30 12.69
CA ASP A 87 21.14 -9.45 14.08
C ASP A 87 22.51 -8.77 14.29
N ASP A 88 23.44 -8.94 13.35
CA ASP A 88 24.77 -8.32 13.45
C ASP A 88 24.74 -6.80 13.19
N VAL A 89 24.13 -6.38 12.06
CA VAL A 89 24.20 -4.97 11.65
C VAL A 89 23.33 -4.05 12.51
N LEU A 90 22.32 -4.59 13.18
CA LEU A 90 21.40 -3.85 14.06
C LEU A 90 21.69 -4.05 15.55
N ALA A 91 22.70 -4.84 15.93
CA ALA A 91 23.01 -5.18 17.32
C ALA A 91 23.17 -3.98 18.27
N SER A 92 23.55 -2.81 17.74
CA SER A 92 23.68 -1.58 18.52
C SER A 92 22.38 -0.82 18.80
N TYR A 93 21.24 -1.27 18.21
CA TYR A 93 19.94 -0.61 18.32
C TYR A 93 19.02 -1.40 19.27
N GLY A 94 18.93 -0.97 20.55
CA GLY A 94 18.12 -1.65 21.57
C GLY A 94 16.61 -1.46 21.43
N ASN A 95 16.14 -0.73 20.40
CA ASN A 95 14.74 -0.46 20.11
C ASN A 95 14.27 -1.13 18.81
N VAL A 96 15.00 -2.11 18.30
CA VAL A 96 14.65 -2.87 17.09
C VAL A 96 14.40 -4.33 17.46
N THR A 97 13.29 -4.87 16.98
CA THR A 97 12.97 -6.31 17.04
C THR A 97 12.76 -6.81 15.60
N VAL A 98 13.50 -7.85 15.20
CA VAL A 98 13.34 -8.49 13.91
C VAL A 98 12.55 -9.79 14.09
N LEU A 99 11.50 -9.96 13.29
CA LEU A 99 10.67 -11.16 13.29
C LEU A 99 10.73 -11.84 11.92
N ASN A 100 10.96 -13.16 11.91
CA ASN A 100 10.81 -13.95 10.69
C ASN A 100 9.33 -14.20 10.42
N GLN A 101 8.72 -13.33 9.63
CA GLN A 101 7.28 -13.36 9.40
C GLN A 101 6.89 -12.86 8.02
N ASP A 102 5.96 -13.59 7.38
CA ASP A 102 5.25 -13.12 6.18
C ASP A 102 4.12 -12.18 6.60
N VAL A 103 4.20 -10.90 6.22
CA VAL A 103 3.20 -9.88 6.54
C VAL A 103 1.80 -10.24 6.02
N LEU A 104 1.71 -10.98 4.89
CA LEU A 104 0.42 -11.39 4.32
C LEU A 104 -0.26 -12.52 5.12
N LYS A 105 0.48 -13.19 6.02
CA LYS A 105 -0.03 -14.24 6.92
C LYS A 105 -0.13 -13.77 8.36
N ALA A 106 0.41 -12.59 8.68
CA ALA A 106 0.40 -12.04 10.01
C ALA A 106 -1.00 -11.57 10.42
N ASN A 107 -1.40 -11.85 11.65
CA ASN A 107 -2.47 -11.10 12.29
C ASN A 107 -1.89 -9.76 12.77
N LEU A 108 -2.10 -8.70 11.97
CA LEU A 108 -1.51 -7.39 12.23
C LEU A 108 -2.03 -6.75 13.51
N ALA A 109 -3.28 -7.01 13.91
CA ALA A 109 -3.83 -6.49 15.15
C ALA A 109 -3.15 -7.13 16.36
N ASP A 110 -2.99 -8.46 16.37
CA ASP A 110 -2.26 -9.16 17.43
C ASP A 110 -0.80 -8.76 17.47
N LEU A 111 -0.17 -8.59 16.29
CA LEU A 111 1.22 -8.16 16.18
C LEU A 111 1.44 -6.81 16.87
N VAL A 112 0.57 -5.83 16.63
CA VAL A 112 0.66 -4.51 17.28
C VAL A 112 0.52 -4.64 18.79
N GLN A 113 -0.38 -5.49 19.28
CA GLN A 113 -0.60 -5.66 20.73
C GLN A 113 0.54 -6.40 21.45
N THR A 114 1.25 -7.29 20.74
CA THR A 114 2.20 -8.20 21.39
C THR A 114 3.66 -7.84 21.13
N ALA A 115 3.97 -7.18 20.03
CA ALA A 115 5.34 -6.93 19.61
C ALA A 115 5.93 -5.60 20.12
N PHE A 116 5.09 -4.65 20.51
CA PHE A 116 5.51 -3.36 21.09
C PHE A 116 5.37 -3.34 22.60
N LYS A 117 6.32 -2.66 23.28
CA LYS A 117 6.27 -2.46 24.74
C LYS A 117 5.09 -1.59 25.17
N ASP A 118 4.75 -0.60 24.35
CA ASP A 118 3.58 0.26 24.54
C ASP A 118 2.74 0.27 23.25
N PRO A 119 1.75 -0.64 23.13
CA PRO A 119 0.91 -0.73 21.95
C PRO A 119 -0.10 0.43 21.81
N THR A 120 -0.20 1.32 22.80
CA THR A 120 -1.11 2.48 22.75
C THR A 120 -0.54 3.64 21.93
N LYS A 121 0.75 3.62 21.63
CA LYS A 121 1.39 4.63 20.81
C LYS A 121 0.95 4.56 19.34
N PRO A 122 0.98 5.68 18.62
CA PRO A 122 0.70 5.68 17.18
C PRO A 122 1.56 4.67 16.43
N VAL A 123 0.94 3.81 15.64
CA VAL A 123 1.64 2.81 14.84
C VAL A 123 1.72 3.26 13.38
N LYS A 124 2.94 3.30 12.85
CA LYS A 124 3.21 3.63 11.45
C LYS A 124 3.83 2.44 10.73
N VAL A 125 3.47 2.25 9.47
CA VAL A 125 4.09 1.25 8.61
C VAL A 125 5.05 1.95 7.65
N VAL A 126 6.27 1.43 7.55
CA VAL A 126 7.25 1.90 6.58
C VAL A 126 7.80 0.70 5.80
N ALA A 127 7.85 0.80 4.47
CA ALA A 127 8.31 -0.32 3.68
C ALA A 127 8.95 0.08 2.35
N ASN A 128 10.02 -0.63 2.00
CA ASN A 128 10.56 -0.71 0.66
C ASN A 128 10.05 -2.00 0.01
N LEU A 129 8.83 -1.98 -0.54
CA LEU A 129 8.15 -3.20 -0.96
C LEU A 129 8.68 -3.78 -2.27
N PRO A 130 8.79 -5.12 -2.36
CA PRO A 130 8.92 -5.81 -3.63
C PRO A 130 7.72 -5.49 -4.53
N TYR A 131 7.98 -5.12 -5.79
CA TYR A 131 6.95 -4.55 -6.67
C TYR A 131 5.77 -5.49 -6.93
N TYR A 132 6.02 -6.82 -6.98
CA TYR A 132 4.99 -7.81 -7.31
C TYR A 132 3.97 -8.04 -6.19
N ILE A 133 4.28 -7.66 -4.93
CA ILE A 133 3.38 -7.84 -3.79
C ILE A 133 2.90 -6.53 -3.16
N THR A 134 3.22 -5.38 -3.76
CA THR A 134 2.83 -4.06 -3.24
C THR A 134 1.32 -3.95 -3.03
N SER A 135 0.51 -4.30 -4.04
CA SER A 135 -0.96 -4.22 -3.92
C SER A 135 -1.54 -5.20 -2.90
N PRO A 136 -1.15 -6.50 -2.87
CA PRO A 136 -1.56 -7.40 -1.80
C PRO A 136 -1.25 -6.88 -0.39
N ILE A 137 -0.06 -6.32 -0.16
CA ILE A 137 0.33 -5.77 1.15
C ILE A 137 -0.53 -4.56 1.50
N LEU A 138 -0.73 -3.61 0.57
CA LEU A 138 -1.61 -2.47 0.81
C LEU A 138 -3.03 -2.92 1.18
N PHE A 139 -3.60 -3.89 0.46
CA PHE A 139 -4.92 -4.42 0.80
C PHE A 139 -4.95 -5.11 2.16
N ALA A 140 -3.91 -5.87 2.54
CA ALA A 140 -3.82 -6.50 3.86
C ALA A 140 -3.76 -5.45 4.98
N LEU A 141 -2.98 -4.37 4.79
CA LEU A 141 -2.92 -3.25 5.75
C LEU A 141 -4.28 -2.56 5.89
N LEU A 142 -4.99 -2.30 4.76
CA LEU A 142 -6.30 -1.65 4.77
C LEU A 142 -7.42 -2.55 5.33
N ALA A 143 -7.31 -3.86 5.18
CA ALA A 143 -8.27 -4.83 5.72
C ALA A 143 -8.02 -5.14 7.19
N SER A 144 -6.84 -4.82 7.73
CA SER A 144 -6.54 -4.99 9.14
C SER A 144 -7.41 -4.04 9.98
N GLN A 145 -7.75 -4.45 11.18
CA GLN A 145 -8.50 -3.62 12.13
C GLN A 145 -7.59 -2.64 12.90
N VAL A 146 -6.39 -2.37 12.36
CA VAL A 146 -5.41 -1.46 12.97
C VAL A 146 -5.62 -0.05 12.43
N GLU A 147 -5.71 0.91 13.33
CA GLU A 147 -5.70 2.33 12.98
C GLU A 147 -4.25 2.79 12.71
N TRP A 148 -3.83 2.70 11.46
CA TRP A 148 -2.51 3.15 11.05
C TRP A 148 -2.42 4.68 11.11
N ALA A 149 -1.52 5.22 11.92
CA ALA A 149 -1.25 6.67 11.96
C ALA A 149 -0.68 7.16 10.61
N ALA A 150 0.15 6.34 9.95
CA ALA A 150 0.57 6.54 8.58
C ALA A 150 1.08 5.22 7.97
N VAL A 151 0.97 5.08 6.65
CA VAL A 151 1.59 4.00 5.86
C VAL A 151 2.46 4.65 4.80
N CYS A 152 3.78 4.55 4.95
CA CYS A 152 4.77 5.11 4.03
C CYS A 152 5.46 4.00 3.26
N VAL A 153 5.18 3.90 1.96
CA VAL A 153 5.65 2.78 1.15
C VAL A 153 6.36 3.25 -0.10
N MET A 154 7.44 2.55 -0.45
CA MET A 154 8.08 2.69 -1.75
C MET A 154 7.50 1.66 -2.72
N MET A 155 7.16 2.12 -3.91
CA MET A 155 6.58 1.29 -4.96
C MET A 155 7.01 1.77 -6.34
N GLN A 156 6.71 1.01 -7.40
CA GLN A 156 6.90 1.48 -8.75
C GLN A 156 6.14 2.79 -8.99
N LYS A 157 6.79 3.72 -9.71
CA LYS A 157 6.17 5.02 -10.02
C LYS A 157 4.80 4.88 -10.68
N GLU A 158 4.63 3.95 -11.61
CA GLU A 158 3.33 3.70 -12.26
C GLU A 158 2.23 3.30 -11.26
N VAL A 159 2.57 2.51 -10.24
CA VAL A 159 1.60 2.12 -9.20
C VAL A 159 1.27 3.32 -8.32
N ALA A 160 2.27 4.12 -7.95
CA ALA A 160 2.05 5.35 -7.19
C ALA A 160 1.16 6.35 -7.95
N ASP A 161 1.38 6.52 -9.25
CA ASP A 161 0.57 7.39 -10.12
C ASP A 161 -0.90 6.92 -10.14
N ARG A 162 -1.15 5.59 -10.13
CA ARG A 162 -2.51 5.04 -10.02
C ARG A 162 -3.19 5.35 -8.69
N LEU A 163 -2.46 5.37 -7.57
CA LEU A 163 -3.05 5.65 -6.26
C LEU A 163 -3.59 7.08 -6.15
N VAL A 164 -2.93 8.04 -6.80
CA VAL A 164 -3.32 9.46 -6.77
C VAL A 164 -4.07 9.91 -8.03
N ALA A 165 -4.43 8.97 -8.90
CA ALA A 165 -5.13 9.25 -10.14
C ALA A 165 -6.52 9.87 -9.89
N LYS A 166 -6.96 10.75 -10.76
CA LYS A 166 -8.28 11.38 -10.69
C LYS A 166 -9.24 10.74 -11.69
N PRO A 167 -10.57 10.79 -11.42
CA PRO A 167 -11.57 10.35 -12.39
C PRO A 167 -11.32 10.91 -13.79
N GLY A 168 -11.50 10.07 -14.80
CA GLY A 168 -11.30 10.42 -16.21
C GLY A 168 -9.87 10.24 -16.73
N THR A 169 -8.92 9.86 -15.88
CA THR A 169 -7.54 9.57 -16.31
C THR A 169 -7.33 8.07 -16.60
N LYS A 170 -6.32 7.76 -17.41
CA LYS A 170 -6.00 6.37 -17.79
C LYS A 170 -5.54 5.50 -16.60
N ASP A 171 -4.98 6.11 -15.57
CA ASP A 171 -4.41 5.42 -14.40
C ASP A 171 -5.45 5.19 -13.30
N TYR A 172 -6.59 5.88 -13.35
CA TYR A 172 -7.69 5.74 -12.43
C TYR A 172 -8.36 4.35 -12.53
N GLY A 173 -8.68 3.74 -11.38
CA GLY A 173 -9.25 2.40 -11.36
C GLY A 173 -9.64 1.89 -9.98
N ALA A 174 -9.94 0.58 -9.92
CA ALA A 174 -10.40 -0.05 -8.68
C ALA A 174 -9.42 0.13 -7.50
N LEU A 175 -8.11 0.10 -7.75
CA LEU A 175 -7.11 0.33 -6.69
C LEU A 175 -7.19 1.75 -6.15
N THR A 176 -7.31 2.76 -7.02
CA THR A 176 -7.49 4.16 -6.63
C THR A 176 -8.69 4.32 -5.71
N LEU A 177 -9.85 3.77 -6.12
CA LEU A 177 -11.09 3.85 -5.36
C LEU A 177 -11.02 3.13 -4.01
N ALA A 178 -10.40 1.93 -3.98
CA ALA A 178 -10.25 1.16 -2.74
C ALA A 178 -9.39 1.88 -1.70
N ILE A 179 -8.33 2.54 -2.14
CA ILE A 179 -7.48 3.34 -1.26
C ILE A 179 -8.21 4.63 -0.87
N ASP A 180 -8.77 5.37 -1.84
CA ASP A 180 -9.47 6.62 -1.60
C ASP A 180 -10.68 6.47 -0.66
N TYR A 181 -11.29 5.31 -0.60
CA TYR A 181 -12.36 5.01 0.36
C TYR A 181 -11.89 5.10 1.82
N ARG A 182 -10.66 4.70 2.13
CA ARG A 182 -10.16 4.53 3.49
C ARG A 182 -9.11 5.55 3.91
N MET A 183 -8.30 6.05 2.96
CA MET A 183 -7.12 6.85 3.28
C MET A 183 -6.94 8.02 2.31
N ASP A 184 -6.35 9.09 2.80
CA ASP A 184 -5.79 10.16 1.98
C ASP A 184 -4.41 9.73 1.50
N VAL A 185 -4.09 10.04 0.23
CA VAL A 185 -2.85 9.57 -0.41
C VAL A 185 -2.09 10.73 -1.02
N LYS A 186 -0.77 10.74 -0.82
CA LYS A 186 0.12 11.67 -1.52
C LYS A 186 1.40 10.98 -1.98
N VAL A 187 1.90 11.34 -3.15
CA VAL A 187 3.27 11.04 -3.57
C VAL A 187 4.19 12.05 -2.89
N ALA A 188 5.09 11.58 -2.03
CA ALA A 188 6.03 12.44 -1.33
C ALA A 188 7.18 12.87 -2.25
N PHE A 189 7.81 11.91 -2.94
CA PHE A 189 8.86 12.16 -3.93
C PHE A 189 9.16 10.93 -4.78
N ASN A 190 9.81 11.14 -5.93
CA ASN A 190 10.26 10.07 -6.81
C ASN A 190 11.67 9.60 -6.43
N VAL A 191 11.95 8.31 -6.67
CA VAL A 191 13.23 7.66 -6.39
C VAL A 191 13.77 7.05 -7.66
N SER A 192 14.95 7.50 -8.09
CA SER A 192 15.62 6.95 -9.27
C SER A 192 16.01 5.50 -9.05
N ARG A 193 15.82 4.64 -10.04
CA ARG A 193 16.31 3.26 -10.07
C ARG A 193 17.81 3.12 -9.79
N LYS A 194 18.60 4.17 -10.00
CA LYS A 194 20.04 4.21 -9.69
C LYS A 194 20.34 4.21 -8.19
N SER A 195 19.33 4.40 -7.34
CA SER A 195 19.46 4.37 -5.88
C SER A 195 19.51 2.95 -5.31
N PHE A 196 19.44 1.91 -6.15
CA PHE A 196 19.34 0.51 -5.73
C PHE A 196 20.48 -0.35 -6.25
N VAL A 197 20.74 -1.45 -5.54
CA VAL A 197 21.63 -2.55 -5.95
C VAL A 197 20.92 -3.89 -5.73
N PRO A 198 20.66 -4.66 -6.80
CA PRO A 198 20.74 -4.28 -8.21
C PRO A 198 19.73 -3.17 -8.56
N ALA A 199 19.99 -2.43 -9.64
CA ALA A 199 19.05 -1.42 -10.09
C ALA A 199 17.80 -2.09 -10.72
N PRO A 200 16.56 -1.69 -10.34
CA PRO A 200 15.35 -2.16 -11.00
C PRO A 200 15.20 -1.56 -12.41
N ASN A 201 14.25 -2.07 -13.19
CA ASN A 201 14.01 -1.60 -14.56
C ASN A 201 13.30 -0.24 -14.62
N VAL A 202 12.60 0.14 -13.56
CA VAL A 202 11.74 1.33 -13.50
C VAL A 202 12.07 2.18 -12.27
N ASP A 203 11.73 3.46 -12.32
CA ASP A 203 11.83 4.35 -11.17
C ASP A 203 10.72 4.03 -10.16
N SER A 204 10.96 4.40 -8.92
CA SER A 204 10.04 4.25 -7.79
C SER A 204 9.49 5.61 -7.34
N ALA A 205 8.51 5.56 -6.47
CA ALA A 205 8.04 6.72 -5.72
C ALA A 205 7.76 6.34 -4.26
N ILE A 206 7.92 7.30 -3.37
CA ILE A 206 7.48 7.20 -1.99
C ILE A 206 6.06 7.75 -1.90
N VAL A 207 5.17 6.91 -1.40
CA VAL A 207 3.75 7.24 -1.18
C VAL A 207 3.47 7.21 0.30
N VAL A 208 2.76 8.21 0.77
CA VAL A 208 2.28 8.30 2.15
C VAL A 208 0.76 8.25 2.13
N LEU A 209 0.22 7.30 2.88
CA LEU A 209 -1.21 7.17 3.13
C LEU A 209 -1.45 7.53 4.60
N THR A 210 -2.48 8.35 4.85
CA THR A 210 -2.91 8.74 6.19
C THR A 210 -4.40 8.50 6.33
N GLN A 211 -4.90 8.46 7.56
CA GLN A 211 -6.35 8.38 7.77
C GLN A 211 -7.07 9.49 7.00
N LYS A 212 -8.29 9.19 6.57
CA LYS A 212 -9.13 10.16 5.85
C LYS A 212 -9.33 11.41 6.70
N SER A 213 -8.98 12.56 6.16
CA SER A 213 -9.11 13.86 6.84
C SER A 213 -10.57 14.31 6.96
N ALA A 214 -11.44 13.81 6.10
CA ALA A 214 -12.87 14.10 6.11
C ALA A 214 -13.70 12.84 5.89
N ALA A 215 -14.83 12.73 6.58
CA ALA A 215 -15.78 11.67 6.35
C ALA A 215 -16.35 11.75 4.92
N LEU A 216 -16.65 10.60 4.34
CA LEU A 216 -17.35 10.54 3.06
C LEU A 216 -18.77 11.10 3.22
N PRO A 217 -19.29 11.84 2.22
CA PRO A 217 -20.62 12.45 2.29
C PRO A 217 -21.75 11.42 2.28
N VAL A 218 -21.45 10.19 1.86
CA VAL A 218 -22.38 9.06 1.80
C VAL A 218 -21.66 7.76 2.17
N SER A 219 -22.34 6.88 2.90
CA SER A 219 -21.83 5.56 3.26
C SER A 219 -22.45 4.49 2.37
N PRO A 220 -21.71 3.44 2.02
CA PRO A 220 -22.26 2.30 1.31
C PRO A 220 -23.14 1.45 2.25
N PHE A 221 -24.18 0.81 1.70
CA PHE A 221 -25.00 -0.15 2.45
C PHE A 221 -24.17 -1.37 2.91
N ASN A 222 -23.16 -1.75 2.12
CA ASN A 222 -22.25 -2.85 2.39
C ASN A 222 -20.94 -2.65 1.62
N GLU A 223 -19.81 -2.65 2.33
CA GLU A 223 -18.48 -2.40 1.72
C GLU A 223 -18.08 -3.49 0.73
N ASP A 224 -18.30 -4.78 1.05
CA ASP A 224 -17.90 -5.90 0.19
C ASP A 224 -18.66 -5.85 -1.15
N ARG A 225 -19.94 -5.49 -1.11
CA ARG A 225 -20.77 -5.29 -2.30
C ARG A 225 -20.31 -4.08 -3.11
N LEU A 226 -19.99 -2.96 -2.47
CA LEU A 226 -19.42 -1.80 -3.14
C LEU A 226 -18.13 -2.18 -3.89
N PHE A 227 -17.18 -2.83 -3.21
CA PHE A 227 -15.92 -3.22 -3.85
C PHE A 227 -16.10 -4.33 -4.88
N GLY A 228 -17.10 -5.22 -4.72
CA GLY A 228 -17.53 -6.16 -5.73
C GLY A 228 -17.99 -5.46 -7.01
N LEU A 229 -18.88 -4.47 -6.87
CA LEU A 229 -19.37 -3.64 -7.97
C LEU A 229 -18.21 -2.90 -8.68
N ILE A 230 -17.34 -2.21 -7.91
CA ILE A 230 -16.17 -1.50 -8.45
C ILE A 230 -15.30 -2.46 -9.26
N ARG A 231 -14.89 -3.61 -8.71
CA ARG A 231 -14.07 -4.60 -9.43
C ARG A 231 -14.77 -5.08 -10.72
N GLY A 232 -16.06 -5.36 -10.66
CA GLY A 232 -16.86 -5.78 -11.82
C GLY A 232 -16.90 -4.69 -12.91
N CYS A 233 -17.08 -3.43 -12.52
CA CYS A 233 -17.12 -2.31 -13.46
C CYS A 233 -15.75 -2.07 -14.14
N PHE A 234 -14.62 -2.35 -13.47
CA PHE A 234 -13.28 -2.23 -14.04
C PHE A 234 -12.76 -3.52 -14.70
N ALA A 235 -13.52 -4.60 -14.73
CA ALA A 235 -13.10 -5.86 -15.38
C ALA A 235 -12.83 -5.69 -16.88
N HIS A 236 -13.61 -4.82 -17.55
CA HIS A 236 -13.46 -4.52 -18.96
C HIS A 236 -13.35 -3.01 -19.21
N ARG A 237 -12.18 -2.43 -18.92
CA ARG A 237 -11.93 -0.96 -18.98
C ARG A 237 -12.32 -0.29 -20.30
N ARG A 238 -12.24 -1.01 -21.44
CA ARG A 238 -12.62 -0.46 -22.75
C ARG A 238 -14.12 -0.44 -23.02
N LYS A 239 -14.94 -1.09 -22.19
CA LYS A 239 -16.40 -1.13 -22.33
C LYS A 239 -17.07 0.00 -21.54
N SER A 240 -18.29 0.38 -21.96
CA SER A 240 -19.14 1.31 -21.21
C SER A 240 -19.54 0.74 -19.85
N LEU A 241 -19.99 1.60 -18.94
CA LEU A 241 -20.56 1.22 -17.65
C LEU A 241 -21.69 0.22 -17.83
N TRP A 242 -22.63 0.49 -18.74
CA TRP A 242 -23.72 -0.40 -19.07
C TRP A 242 -23.28 -1.81 -19.39
N ASN A 243 -22.23 -1.97 -20.24
CA ASN A 243 -21.76 -3.28 -20.64
C ASN A 243 -21.09 -4.06 -19.49
N ASN A 244 -20.46 -3.34 -18.55
CA ASN A 244 -19.91 -3.97 -17.35
C ASN A 244 -21.03 -4.36 -16.38
N LEU A 245 -22.03 -3.48 -16.17
CA LEU A 245 -23.18 -3.77 -15.29
C LEU A 245 -23.98 -4.98 -15.79
N LYS A 246 -24.20 -5.12 -17.11
CA LYS A 246 -24.82 -6.33 -17.68
C LYS A 246 -24.08 -7.62 -17.34
N THR A 247 -22.75 -7.56 -17.22
CA THR A 247 -21.96 -8.72 -16.84
C THR A 247 -22.14 -9.06 -15.34
N ILE A 248 -22.40 -8.05 -14.52
CA ILE A 248 -22.59 -8.20 -13.06
C ILE A 248 -23.99 -8.73 -12.74
N VAL A 249 -25.03 -8.10 -13.32
CA VAL A 249 -26.44 -8.43 -13.01
C VAL A 249 -27.01 -9.57 -13.84
N GLY A 250 -26.33 -9.98 -14.93
CA GLY A 250 -26.84 -10.98 -15.87
C GLY A 250 -27.63 -10.37 -17.02
N LYS A 251 -28.31 -11.25 -17.79
CA LYS A 251 -29.02 -10.89 -19.04
C LYS A 251 -30.55 -10.87 -18.89
N ASP A 252 -31.05 -10.99 -17.67
CA ASP A 252 -32.46 -10.92 -17.38
C ASP A 252 -33.02 -9.53 -17.72
N GLU A 253 -34.13 -9.47 -18.50
CA GLU A 253 -34.64 -8.18 -19.00
C GLU A 253 -35.23 -7.31 -17.89
N ASP A 254 -35.86 -7.89 -16.87
CA ASP A 254 -36.37 -7.13 -15.72
C ASP A 254 -35.24 -6.50 -14.92
N ARG A 255 -34.18 -7.29 -14.62
CA ARG A 255 -32.99 -6.78 -13.93
C ARG A 255 -32.29 -5.68 -14.75
N LEU A 256 -32.22 -5.84 -16.06
CA LEU A 256 -31.64 -4.81 -16.94
C LEU A 256 -32.51 -3.54 -16.98
N GLY A 257 -33.83 -3.69 -16.93
CA GLY A 257 -34.76 -2.56 -16.77
C GLY A 257 -34.49 -1.77 -15.48
N LYS A 258 -34.38 -2.47 -14.34
CA LYS A 258 -34.05 -1.86 -13.05
C LYS A 258 -32.70 -1.16 -13.06
N VAL A 259 -31.68 -1.69 -13.74
CA VAL A 259 -30.38 -1.00 -13.88
C VAL A 259 -30.53 0.31 -14.63
N LYS A 260 -31.35 0.36 -15.70
CA LYS A 260 -31.62 1.62 -16.44
C LYS A 260 -32.26 2.65 -15.53
N GLU A 261 -33.33 2.27 -14.79
CA GLU A 261 -33.99 3.16 -13.84
C GLU A 261 -33.01 3.73 -12.79
N VAL A 262 -32.06 2.91 -12.30
CA VAL A 262 -31.02 3.37 -11.37
C VAL A 262 -30.11 4.38 -12.02
N LEU A 263 -29.63 4.13 -13.24
CA LEU A 263 -28.74 5.05 -13.96
C LEU A 263 -29.44 6.37 -14.27
N ASP A 264 -30.70 6.31 -14.73
CA ASP A 264 -31.54 7.50 -15.04
C ASP A 264 -31.77 8.34 -13.76
N ARG A 265 -32.10 7.70 -12.63
CA ARG A 265 -32.27 8.38 -11.32
C ARG A 265 -31.02 9.08 -10.84
N LEU A 266 -29.84 8.51 -11.10
CA LEU A 266 -28.56 9.08 -10.70
C LEU A 266 -27.95 10.01 -11.77
N GLU A 267 -28.66 10.25 -12.86
CA GLU A 267 -28.19 11.05 -13.99
C GLU A 267 -26.83 10.56 -14.58
N ILE A 268 -26.62 9.25 -14.55
CA ILE A 268 -25.41 8.62 -15.09
C ILE A 268 -25.69 8.13 -16.52
N ASP A 269 -24.99 8.71 -17.50
CA ASP A 269 -25.03 8.22 -18.86
C ASP A 269 -24.49 6.78 -18.95
N SER A 270 -25.32 5.87 -19.43
CA SER A 270 -25.02 4.44 -19.57
C SER A 270 -23.81 4.16 -20.48
N GLN A 271 -23.50 5.06 -21.41
CA GLN A 271 -22.35 4.94 -22.33
C GLN A 271 -21.05 5.44 -21.70
N THR A 272 -21.14 6.13 -20.57
CA THR A 272 -19.95 6.55 -19.80
C THR A 272 -19.07 5.35 -19.46
N ARG A 273 -17.76 5.57 -19.37
CA ARG A 273 -16.82 4.55 -18.90
C ARG A 273 -16.70 4.59 -17.38
N PRO A 274 -16.47 3.44 -16.69
CA PRO A 274 -16.34 3.39 -15.24
C PRO A 274 -15.28 4.35 -14.67
N GLU A 275 -14.21 4.61 -15.41
CA GLU A 275 -13.14 5.51 -15.00
C GLU A 275 -13.57 6.99 -14.88
N ARG A 276 -14.76 7.35 -15.35
CA ARG A 276 -15.31 8.69 -15.22
C ARG A 276 -16.06 8.93 -13.91
N LEU A 277 -16.45 7.86 -13.23
CA LEU A 277 -17.21 7.92 -11.99
C LEU A 277 -16.28 8.18 -10.81
N SER A 278 -16.68 9.08 -9.92
CA SER A 278 -16.03 9.28 -8.63
C SER A 278 -16.36 8.15 -7.64
N LEU A 279 -15.68 8.13 -6.50
CA LEU A 279 -16.01 7.20 -5.40
C LEU A 279 -17.45 7.41 -4.90
N VAL A 280 -17.89 8.66 -4.79
CA VAL A 280 -19.27 9.01 -4.37
C VAL A 280 -20.30 8.48 -5.37
N ASP A 281 -20.03 8.60 -6.67
CA ASP A 281 -20.90 8.04 -7.70
C ASP A 281 -21.02 6.52 -7.59
N PHE A 282 -19.92 5.82 -7.32
CA PHE A 282 -19.95 4.36 -7.09
C PHE A 282 -20.69 3.97 -5.82
N ILE A 283 -20.60 4.74 -4.74
CA ILE A 283 -21.36 4.47 -3.51
C ILE A 283 -22.84 4.68 -3.77
N ASN A 284 -23.23 5.78 -4.41
CA ASN A 284 -24.63 6.05 -4.78
C ASN A 284 -25.18 4.98 -5.72
N LEU A 285 -24.40 4.54 -6.71
CA LEU A 285 -24.77 3.46 -7.62
C LEU A 285 -24.98 2.14 -6.87
N ALA A 286 -24.07 1.77 -5.97
CA ALA A 286 -24.19 0.56 -5.16
C ALA A 286 -25.44 0.58 -4.28
N ASN A 287 -25.70 1.69 -3.60
CA ASN A 287 -26.87 1.86 -2.74
C ASN A 287 -28.17 1.76 -3.54
N ALA A 288 -28.24 2.46 -4.66
CA ALA A 288 -29.42 2.44 -5.53
C ALA A 288 -29.67 1.08 -6.19
N MET A 289 -28.62 0.34 -6.54
CA MET A 289 -28.73 -1.03 -7.03
C MET A 289 -29.20 -2.00 -5.93
N HIS A 290 -28.77 -1.80 -4.70
CA HIS A 290 -29.23 -2.58 -3.56
C HIS A 290 -30.73 -2.38 -3.29
N GLU A 291 -31.21 -1.13 -3.31
CA GLU A 291 -32.65 -0.81 -3.16
C GLU A 291 -33.53 -1.54 -4.20
N LYS A 292 -32.98 -1.84 -5.36
CA LYS A 292 -33.64 -2.58 -6.44
C LYS A 292 -33.38 -4.09 -6.43
N GLU A 293 -32.73 -4.63 -5.39
CA GLU A 293 -32.35 -6.04 -5.23
C GLU A 293 -31.44 -6.56 -6.36
N LEU A 294 -30.55 -5.71 -6.86
CA LEU A 294 -29.60 -6.04 -7.93
C LEU A 294 -28.22 -6.47 -7.40
N LEU A 295 -27.88 -6.13 -6.13
CA LEU A 295 -26.62 -6.46 -5.45
C LEU A 295 -26.84 -7.26 -4.17
#